data_c4dbcac2bd8b2f0252cb61e638e348bc
#
_entry.id   c4dbcac2bd8b2f0252cb61e638e348bc
#
_cell.length_a   1.000
_cell.length_b   1.000
_cell.length_c   1.000
_cell.angle_alpha   90.00
_cell.angle_beta   90.00
_cell.angle_gamma   90.00
#
_symmetry.space_group_name_H-M   'P 1'
#
loop_
_entity.id
_entity.type
_entity.pdbx_description
1 polymer ?
#
loop_
_entity_poly.entity_id
_entity_poly.type
_entity_poly.pdbx_seq_one_letter_code
_entity_poly.pdbx_strand_id
1 'polypeptide(L)'
;MPYRLRIIDATDVMEPGDTGTSLRMHYSLRLPELTCDHYELSDAHGREKLGRFNFRRGELVLSDRGYSHRAGMAAVLESSAHVVLRWNLGPFPWRDLRARSGTCWRRSAALGCVRSANGP
;
A
#
# COMPACT_ATOMS: atom_id res chain seq x y z
N MET A 1 -5.03 11.94 -17.57
CA MET A 1 -3.96 11.28 -16.81
C MET A 1 -3.79 9.85 -17.30
N PRO A 2 -2.57 9.40 -17.52
CA PRO A 2 -2.31 8.02 -17.94
C PRO A 2 -2.61 6.99 -16.83
N TYR A 3 -2.69 7.42 -15.58
CA TYR A 3 -2.94 6.56 -14.42
C TYR A 3 -4.31 6.81 -13.79
N ARG A 4 -4.91 5.73 -13.30
CA ARG A 4 -6.12 5.79 -12.47
C ARG A 4 -5.70 5.79 -11.02
N LEU A 5 -5.91 6.88 -10.32
CA LEU A 5 -5.49 7.03 -8.94
C LEU A 5 -6.47 6.32 -8.00
N ARG A 6 -5.94 5.54 -7.07
CA ARG A 6 -6.69 4.78 -6.08
C ARG A 6 -6.05 4.92 -4.71
N ILE A 7 -6.81 5.33 -3.73
CA ILE A 7 -6.37 5.44 -2.33
C ILE A 7 -6.87 4.22 -1.57
N ILE A 8 -5.99 3.58 -0.83
CA ILE A 8 -6.30 2.46 0.06
C ILE A 8 -5.97 2.84 1.49
N ASP A 9 -6.94 2.64 2.37
CA ASP A 9 -6.80 2.94 3.79
C ASP A 9 -7.67 2.01 4.64
N ALA A 10 -7.50 2.07 5.94
CA ALA A 10 -8.32 1.37 6.91
C ALA A 10 -8.67 2.28 8.09
N THR A 11 -9.85 2.11 8.63
CA THR A 11 -10.29 2.82 9.82
C THR A 11 -10.80 1.84 10.88
N ASP A 12 -10.54 2.15 12.12
CA ASP A 12 -11.03 1.39 13.25
C ASP A 12 -12.44 1.86 13.62
N VAL A 13 -13.31 0.89 13.86
CA VAL A 13 -14.69 1.10 14.33
C VAL A 13 -14.81 0.52 15.73
N MET A 14 -15.26 1.34 16.65
CA MET A 14 -15.49 0.93 18.04
C MET A 14 -16.98 0.92 18.33
N GLU A 15 -17.46 -0.07 19.06
CA GLU A 15 -18.80 -0.07 19.60
C GLU A 15 -18.88 0.90 20.79
N PRO A 16 -20.05 1.55 21.00
CA PRO A 16 -20.23 2.41 22.17
C PRO A 16 -20.00 1.64 23.47
N GLY A 17 -19.07 2.13 24.29
CA GLY A 17 -18.71 1.49 25.56
C GLY A 17 -17.52 0.53 25.49
N ASP A 18 -17.01 0.22 24.33
CA ASP A 18 -15.80 -0.59 24.17
C ASP A 18 -14.52 0.18 24.53
N THR A 19 -13.55 -0.54 25.04
CA THR A 19 -12.22 -0.01 25.37
C THR A 19 -11.15 -0.29 24.31
N GLY A 20 -11.55 -0.70 23.11
CA GLY A 20 -10.63 -1.03 22.02
C GLY A 20 -11.32 -1.11 20.67
N THR A 21 -10.55 -1.43 19.64
CA THR A 21 -11.05 -1.64 18.29
C THR A 21 -11.90 -2.90 18.21
N SER A 22 -13.19 -2.78 17.90
CA SER A 22 -14.09 -3.92 17.71
C SER A 22 -14.01 -4.46 16.29
N LEU A 23 -14.03 -3.57 15.32
CA LEU A 23 -13.98 -3.87 13.89
C LEU A 23 -12.98 -2.95 13.19
N ARG A 24 -12.45 -3.42 12.06
CA ARG A 24 -11.65 -2.60 11.16
C ARG A 24 -12.25 -2.62 9.77
N MET A 25 -12.49 -1.44 9.22
CA MET A 25 -12.99 -1.27 7.86
C MET A 25 -11.82 -0.94 6.93
N HIS A 26 -11.58 -1.81 5.96
CA HIS A 26 -10.64 -1.61 4.87
C HIS A 26 -11.40 -1.12 3.65
N TYR A 27 -10.93 -0.07 3.00
CA TYR A 27 -11.63 0.51 1.86
C TYR A 27 -10.68 1.07 0.81
N SER A 28 -11.18 1.21 -0.40
CA SER A 28 -10.49 1.91 -1.46
C SER A 28 -11.37 2.93 -2.14
N LEU A 29 -10.78 4.08 -2.45
CA LEU A 29 -11.41 5.20 -3.14
C LEU A 29 -10.75 5.44 -4.49
N ARG A 30 -11.55 5.63 -5.52
CA ARG A 30 -11.07 6.08 -6.83
C ARG A 30 -11.11 7.59 -6.93
N LEU A 31 -10.06 8.15 -7.50
CA LEU A 31 -9.97 9.56 -7.82
C LEU A 31 -9.93 9.77 -9.34
N PRO A 32 -10.53 10.85 -9.85
CA PRO A 32 -11.11 12.00 -9.11
C PRO A 32 -12.56 11.81 -8.65
N GLU A 33 -13.22 10.70 -9.01
CA GLU A 33 -14.66 10.49 -8.81
C GLU A 33 -15.05 10.39 -7.34
N LEU A 34 -14.09 10.14 -6.43
CA LEU A 34 -14.31 9.89 -5.00
C LEU A 34 -15.28 8.72 -4.73
N THR A 35 -15.22 7.72 -5.61
CA THR A 35 -16.07 6.54 -5.50
C THR A 35 -15.38 5.47 -4.66
N CYS A 36 -16.05 4.99 -3.62
CA CYS A 36 -15.62 3.80 -2.89
C CYS A 36 -15.94 2.57 -3.74
N ASP A 37 -14.92 1.92 -4.27
CA ASP A 37 -15.07 0.77 -5.15
C ASP A 37 -14.87 -0.58 -4.45
N HIS A 38 -14.41 -0.55 -3.23
CA HIS A 38 -14.25 -1.73 -2.39
C HIS A 38 -14.26 -1.35 -0.92
N TYR A 39 -14.95 -2.13 -0.09
CA TYR A 39 -14.81 -2.10 1.35
C TYR A 39 -14.93 -3.50 1.93
N GLU A 40 -14.25 -3.74 3.03
CA GLU A 40 -14.26 -5.00 3.75
C GLU A 40 -14.21 -4.73 5.25
N LEU A 41 -15.04 -5.42 6.01
CA LEU A 41 -14.99 -5.41 7.47
C LEU A 41 -14.19 -6.63 7.95
N SER A 42 -13.26 -6.40 8.85
CA SER A 42 -12.53 -7.44 9.57
C SER A 42 -12.66 -7.23 11.08
N ASP A 43 -12.27 -8.24 11.84
CA ASP A 43 -12.10 -8.08 13.29
C ASP A 43 -10.92 -7.14 13.61
N ALA A 44 -10.72 -6.85 14.90
CA ALA A 44 -9.63 -5.99 15.36
C ALA A 44 -8.22 -6.52 14.99
N HIS A 45 -8.09 -7.81 14.68
CA HIS A 45 -6.84 -8.44 14.29
C HIS A 45 -6.60 -8.40 12.77
N GLY A 46 -7.58 -7.93 11.99
CA GLY A 46 -7.48 -7.76 10.54
C GLY A 46 -6.37 -6.81 10.16
N ARG A 47 -5.25 -7.35 9.64
CA ARG A 47 -4.09 -6.54 9.25
C ARG A 47 -4.36 -5.76 7.98
N GLU A 48 -3.74 -4.60 7.88
CA GLU A 48 -3.64 -3.81 6.66
C GLU A 48 -2.78 -4.56 5.64
N LYS A 49 -3.43 -5.05 4.59
CA LYS A 49 -2.76 -5.82 3.51
C LYS A 49 -3.28 -5.37 2.16
N LEU A 50 -2.38 -5.05 1.25
CA LEU A 50 -2.73 -4.76 -0.15
C LEU A 50 -3.38 -5.97 -0.85
N GLY A 51 -3.06 -7.18 -0.43
CA GLY A 51 -3.65 -8.42 -0.97
C GLY A 51 -5.16 -8.57 -0.76
N ARG A 52 -5.80 -7.71 0.05
CA ARG A 52 -7.27 -7.66 0.20
C ARG A 52 -7.97 -7.05 -1.00
N PHE A 53 -7.24 -6.32 -1.84
CA PHE A 53 -7.78 -5.55 -2.95
C PHE A 53 -7.37 -6.17 -4.28
N ASN A 54 -8.25 -6.04 -5.27
CA ASN A 54 -7.94 -6.41 -6.64
C ASN A 54 -7.42 -5.20 -7.40
N PHE A 55 -6.28 -5.35 -8.05
CA PHE A 55 -5.61 -4.30 -8.80
C PHE A 55 -5.78 -4.50 -10.30
N ARG A 56 -5.80 -3.40 -11.04
CA ARG A 56 -5.91 -3.39 -12.48
C ARG A 56 -4.71 -2.68 -13.10
N ARG A 57 -4.36 -3.10 -14.29
CA ARG A 57 -3.32 -2.44 -15.08
C ARG A 57 -3.55 -0.94 -15.19
N GLY A 58 -2.51 -0.15 -14.96
CA GLY A 58 -2.56 1.31 -15.05
C GLY A 58 -3.14 2.01 -13.83
N GLU A 59 -3.43 1.29 -12.73
CA GLU A 59 -3.74 1.92 -11.45
C GLU A 59 -2.48 2.44 -10.76
N LEU A 60 -2.60 3.60 -10.13
CA LEU A 60 -1.61 4.14 -9.20
C LEU A 60 -2.21 4.09 -7.80
N VAL A 61 -1.71 3.19 -6.98
CA VAL A 61 -2.21 2.93 -5.64
C VAL A 61 -1.45 3.77 -4.63
N LEU A 62 -2.18 4.55 -3.84
CA LEU A 62 -1.63 5.29 -2.70
C LEU A 62 -2.06 4.61 -1.41
N SER A 63 -1.15 4.36 -0.50
CA SER A 63 -1.45 3.81 0.81
C SER A 63 -0.43 4.22 1.86
N ASP A 64 -0.79 4.05 3.13
CA ASP A 64 0.05 4.40 4.26
C ASP A 64 1.07 3.30 4.59
N ARG A 65 1.93 3.60 5.53
CA ARG A 65 3.02 2.75 6.04
C ARG A 65 2.55 1.36 6.51
N GLY A 66 1.33 1.26 7.05
CA GLY A 66 0.75 -0.01 7.48
C GLY A 66 0.63 -1.06 6.37
N TYR A 67 0.53 -0.62 5.12
CA TYR A 67 0.48 -1.48 3.94
C TYR A 67 1.85 -1.84 3.34
N SER A 68 2.95 -1.40 3.96
CA SER A 68 4.30 -1.63 3.47
C SER A 68 4.76 -3.08 3.74
N HIS A 69 4.18 -4.03 3.03
CA HIS A 69 4.51 -5.45 3.10
C HIS A 69 4.90 -5.99 1.73
N ARG A 70 5.94 -6.81 1.69
CA ARG A 70 6.51 -7.36 0.46
C ARG A 70 5.47 -8.05 -0.42
N ALA A 71 4.68 -8.95 0.15
CA ALA A 71 3.69 -9.73 -0.59
C ALA A 71 2.60 -8.84 -1.23
N GLY A 72 2.13 -7.82 -0.50
CA GLY A 72 1.15 -6.87 -1.02
C GLY A 72 1.69 -6.00 -2.14
N MET A 73 2.90 -5.50 -1.99
CA MET A 73 3.57 -4.73 -3.04
C MET A 73 3.80 -5.57 -4.30
N ALA A 74 4.22 -6.82 -4.14
CA ALA A 74 4.39 -7.75 -5.25
C ALA A 74 3.07 -7.96 -6.00
N ALA A 75 1.95 -8.16 -5.30
CA ALA A 75 0.63 -8.33 -5.91
C ALA A 75 0.21 -7.11 -6.75
N VAL A 76 0.49 -5.89 -6.28
CA VAL A 76 0.24 -4.67 -7.06
C VAL A 76 1.06 -4.66 -8.34
N LEU A 77 2.36 -4.92 -8.25
CA LEU A 77 3.27 -4.90 -9.40
C LEU A 77 2.96 -6.01 -10.41
N GLU A 78 2.61 -7.22 -9.96
CA GLU A 78 2.20 -8.34 -10.81
C GLU A 78 0.93 -8.02 -11.60
N SER A 79 0.06 -7.18 -11.05
CA SER A 79 -1.14 -6.68 -11.76
C SER A 79 -0.84 -5.59 -12.78
N SER A 80 0.43 -5.25 -12.99
CA SER A 80 0.85 -4.10 -13.82
C SER A 80 0.27 -2.77 -13.33
N ALA A 81 0.03 -2.66 -12.04
CA ALA A 81 -0.28 -1.43 -11.32
C ALA A 81 0.98 -0.86 -10.68
N HIS A 82 0.88 0.37 -10.21
CA HIS A 82 1.95 1.06 -9.51
C HIS A 82 1.53 1.36 -8.08
N VAL A 83 2.50 1.42 -7.17
CA VAL A 83 2.24 1.71 -5.76
C VAL A 83 3.13 2.84 -5.26
N VAL A 84 2.52 3.77 -4.55
CA VAL A 84 3.20 4.78 -3.75
C VAL A 84 2.75 4.63 -2.31
N LEU A 85 3.67 4.36 -1.42
CA LEU A 85 3.37 4.20 -0.01
C LEU A 85 4.47 4.80 0.86
N ARG A 86 4.10 5.16 2.07
CA ARG A 86 5.07 5.60 3.05
C ARG A 86 5.88 4.39 3.53
N TRP A 87 7.20 4.48 3.38
CA TRP A 87 8.10 3.38 3.66
C TRP A 87 8.21 3.04 5.15
N ASN A 88 8.23 1.76 5.46
CA ASN A 88 8.51 1.25 6.80
C ASN A 88 9.83 0.47 6.79
N LEU A 89 10.87 1.06 7.36
CA LEU A 89 12.22 0.49 7.36
C LEU A 89 12.36 -0.77 8.24
N GLY A 90 11.55 -0.89 9.29
CA GLY A 90 11.67 -2.00 10.23
C GLY A 90 11.42 -3.36 9.59
N PRO A 91 10.17 -3.66 9.15
CA PRO A 91 9.83 -4.97 8.59
C PRO A 91 10.30 -5.16 7.15
N PHE A 92 10.70 -4.11 6.47
CA PHE A 92 11.07 -4.16 5.08
C PHE A 92 12.29 -3.30 4.77
N PRO A 93 13.49 -3.77 5.10
CA PRO A 93 14.71 -3.05 4.77
C PRO A 93 14.88 -3.00 3.25
N TRP A 94 15.08 -1.79 2.75
CA TRP A 94 15.40 -1.57 1.35
C TRP A 94 16.78 -2.16 1.02
N ARG A 95 16.84 -2.97 -0.01
CA ARG A 95 18.11 -3.43 -0.58
C ARG A 95 18.14 -3.10 -2.06
N ASP A 96 19.09 -2.29 -2.45
CA ASP A 96 19.43 -2.12 -3.86
C ASP A 96 20.28 -3.31 -4.30
N LEU A 97 19.88 -3.97 -5.38
CA LEU A 97 20.65 -5.08 -5.96
C LEU A 97 22.06 -4.67 -6.43
N ARG A 98 22.29 -3.37 -6.61
CA ARG A 98 23.57 -2.80 -7.02
C ARG A 98 24.42 -2.25 -5.89
N ALA A 99 23.85 -2.05 -4.73
CA ALA A 99 24.53 -1.52 -3.56
C ALA A 99 24.93 -2.65 -2.61
N ARG A 100 26.19 -2.85 -2.45
CA ARG A 100 26.71 -3.60 -1.31
C ARG A 100 26.34 -2.82 -0.05
N SER A 101 25.36 -3.33 0.68
CA SER A 101 24.92 -2.88 2.02
C SER A 101 24.94 -1.37 2.32
N GLY A 102 23.78 -0.78 2.43
CA GLY A 102 23.53 0.30 3.38
C GLY A 102 23.46 1.74 2.89
N THR A 103 23.77 2.08 1.65
CA THR A 103 23.88 3.49 1.25
C THR A 103 22.82 4.00 0.26
N CYS A 104 21.95 3.15 -0.22
CA CYS A 104 21.01 3.52 -1.29
C CYS A 104 19.81 4.36 -0.82
N TRP A 105 19.40 4.24 0.42
CA TRP A 105 18.22 4.96 0.89
C TRP A 105 18.41 6.48 0.96
N ARG A 106 19.63 6.97 1.12
CA ARG A 106 19.90 8.42 1.09
C ARG A 106 19.60 9.05 -0.26
N ARG A 107 19.79 8.29 -1.35
CA ARG A 107 19.49 8.76 -2.72
C ARG A 107 18.02 8.59 -3.08
N SER A 108 17.36 7.54 -2.59
CA SER A 108 15.95 7.26 -2.90
C SER A 108 14.97 8.14 -2.13
N ALA A 109 15.32 8.59 -0.92
CA ALA A 109 14.51 9.55 -0.18
C ALA A 109 14.35 10.90 -0.91
N ALA A 110 15.30 11.23 -1.77
CA ALA A 110 15.25 12.44 -2.59
C ALA A 110 14.42 12.28 -3.88
N LEU A 111 14.12 11.08 -4.32
CA LEU A 111 13.50 10.84 -5.63
C LEU A 111 12.16 10.11 -5.59
N GLY A 112 11.72 9.60 -4.45
CA GLY A 112 10.37 9.01 -4.28
C GLY A 112 9.97 7.95 -5.31
N CYS A 113 10.91 7.37 -6.04
CA CYS A 113 10.62 6.48 -7.15
C CYS A 113 10.94 5.02 -6.79
N VAL A 114 9.88 4.23 -6.62
CA VAL A 114 10.00 2.78 -6.70
C VAL A 114 10.21 2.42 -8.17
N ARG A 115 11.43 2.12 -8.56
CA ARG A 115 11.66 1.57 -9.90
C ARG A 115 11.01 0.19 -9.99
N SER A 116 10.20 0.02 -11.00
CA SER A 116 9.69 -1.27 -11.44
C SER A 116 10.83 -2.30 -11.50
N ALA A 117 10.62 -3.47 -10.92
CA ALA A 117 11.55 -4.60 -10.96
C ALA A 117 11.62 -5.30 -12.33
N ASN A 118 11.06 -4.70 -13.39
CA ASN A 118 11.16 -5.19 -14.74
C ASN A 118 12.27 -4.43 -15.50
N GLY A 119 13.48 -4.75 -15.16
CA GLY A 119 14.61 -4.61 -16.08
C GLY A 119 14.74 -5.90 -16.91
N PRO A 120 15.28 -5.79 -18.12
CA PRO A 120 15.47 -6.95 -18.99
C PRO A 120 16.36 -8.01 -18.35
#